data_36de69b40ba1256ec8c20d2c68de6832
#
_entry.id   36de69b40ba1256ec8c20d2c68de6832
#
_cell.length_a   1.000
_cell.length_b   1.000
_cell.length_c   1.000
_cell.angle_alpha   90.00
_cell.angle_beta   90.00
_cell.angle_gamma   90.00
#
_symmetry.space_group_name_H-M   'P 1'
#
loop_
_entity.id
_entity.type
_entity.pdbx_description
1 polymer ?
#
loop_
_entity_poly.entity_id
_entity_poly.type
_entity_poly.pdbx_seq_one_letter_code
_entity_poly.pdbx_strand_id
1 'polypeptide(L)'
;MNELEKILGVTFPNNTVIINATNSTKKVIKNSIFFGLQGTKVHGSKYIEEAMSLGASISIHNDPKYKSNKDNVFYIKDLVKRIDMFTNNEFEQKTRIYYFLEHFYEMQNTNNHSIRAFTGTNGKTSSAYLCHQLLLSRGIDSIYIGTIGVQLNNKEINNSIFKKTTPDIFEFFEILNTLKVRNNINICIEISS
;
A
#
# COMPACT_ATOMS: atom_id res chain seq x y z
N MET A 1 -6.85 16.22 -16.31
CA MET A 1 -5.98 15.59 -15.29
C MET A 1 -6.88 14.84 -14.33
N ASN A 2 -6.71 13.54 -14.20
CA ASN A 2 -7.51 12.74 -13.28
C ASN A 2 -7.03 12.93 -11.82
N GLU A 3 -7.78 12.40 -10.84
CA GLU A 3 -7.46 12.60 -9.42
C GLU A 3 -6.08 12.01 -9.04
N LEU A 4 -5.73 10.85 -9.58
CA LEU A 4 -4.42 10.22 -9.35
C LEU A 4 -3.25 11.06 -9.87
N GLU A 5 -3.42 11.71 -11.04
CA GLU A 5 -2.44 12.63 -11.60
C GLU A 5 -2.27 13.88 -10.72
N LYS A 6 -3.37 14.42 -10.19
CA LYS A 6 -3.31 15.55 -9.26
C LYS A 6 -2.56 15.20 -7.98
N ILE A 7 -2.84 14.03 -7.39
CA ILE A 7 -2.16 13.53 -6.20
C ILE A 7 -0.66 13.41 -6.45
N LEU A 8 -0.27 12.87 -7.59
CA LEU A 8 1.14 12.66 -7.94
C LEU A 8 1.82 13.93 -8.47
N GLY A 9 1.04 14.92 -8.95
CA GLY A 9 1.57 16.14 -9.53
C GLY A 9 2.23 15.92 -10.90
N VAL A 10 1.76 14.92 -11.66
CA VAL A 10 2.26 14.56 -13.00
C VAL A 10 1.10 14.33 -13.96
N THR A 11 1.35 14.47 -15.25
CA THR A 11 0.37 14.18 -16.30
C THR A 11 0.78 12.90 -17.01
N PHE A 12 -0.09 11.91 -17.04
CA PHE A 12 0.17 10.65 -17.72
C PHE A 12 -0.01 10.81 -19.24
N PRO A 13 0.68 10.00 -20.04
CA PRO A 13 0.42 9.92 -21.47
C PRO A 13 -1.06 9.66 -21.78
N ASN A 14 -1.54 10.18 -22.90
CA ASN A 14 -2.95 10.00 -23.32
C ASN A 14 -3.33 8.51 -23.37
N ASN A 15 -4.56 8.20 -22.97
CA ASN A 15 -5.11 6.84 -22.94
C ASN A 15 -4.38 5.87 -21.98
N THR A 16 -3.67 6.39 -20.98
CA THR A 16 -3.07 5.53 -19.96
C THR A 16 -4.16 4.88 -19.11
N VAL A 17 -4.14 3.54 -19.07
CA VAL A 17 -4.98 2.72 -18.19
C VAL A 17 -4.09 2.13 -17.12
N ILE A 18 -4.49 2.26 -15.86
CA ILE A 18 -3.79 1.66 -14.70
C ILE A 18 -4.77 0.77 -13.97
N ILE A 19 -4.42 -0.51 -13.83
CA ILE A 19 -5.25 -1.53 -13.16
C ILE A 19 -4.56 -2.18 -11.96
N ASN A 20 -3.27 -1.89 -11.76
CA ASN A 20 -2.48 -2.44 -10.67
C ASN A 20 -1.43 -1.43 -10.22
N ALA A 21 -1.16 -1.35 -8.93
CA ALA A 21 -0.14 -0.50 -8.33
C ALA A 21 0.82 -1.36 -7.50
N THR A 22 2.13 -1.29 -7.78
CA THR A 22 3.11 -2.14 -7.10
C THR A 22 4.50 -1.51 -7.01
N ASN A 23 5.27 -1.93 -6.01
CA ASN A 23 6.70 -1.63 -5.85
C ASN A 23 7.59 -2.86 -6.12
N SER A 24 7.02 -3.96 -6.60
CA SER A 24 7.73 -5.23 -6.88
C SER A 24 7.57 -5.64 -8.34
N THR A 25 8.69 -5.90 -9.04
CA THR A 25 8.66 -6.40 -10.44
C THR A 25 7.95 -7.74 -10.55
N LYS A 26 7.97 -8.56 -9.50
CA LYS A 26 7.26 -9.85 -9.46
C LYS A 26 5.73 -9.73 -9.52
N LYS A 27 5.20 -8.55 -9.17
CA LYS A 27 3.76 -8.25 -9.17
C LYS A 27 3.35 -7.36 -10.34
N VAL A 28 4.28 -7.00 -11.22
CA VAL A 28 3.96 -6.22 -12.42
C VAL A 28 3.17 -7.08 -13.39
N ILE A 29 2.06 -6.53 -13.84
CA ILE A 29 1.23 -7.05 -14.93
C ILE A 29 1.02 -5.93 -15.96
N LYS A 30 0.45 -6.26 -17.11
CA LYS A 30 0.08 -5.24 -18.12
C LYS A 30 -0.77 -4.14 -17.48
N ASN A 31 -0.48 -2.90 -17.81
CA ASN A 31 -1.14 -1.71 -17.26
C ASN A 31 -0.90 -1.49 -15.75
N SER A 32 0.23 -1.96 -15.21
CA SER A 32 0.65 -1.59 -13.86
C SER A 32 1.24 -0.18 -13.82
N ILE A 33 1.10 0.49 -12.67
CA ILE A 33 1.97 1.58 -12.25
C ILE A 33 3.02 1.02 -11.28
N PHE A 34 4.30 1.19 -11.62
CA PHE A 34 5.42 0.70 -10.81
C PHE A 34 6.04 1.83 -9.99
N PHE A 35 6.28 1.59 -8.70
CA PHE A 35 6.91 2.54 -7.79
C PHE A 35 8.33 2.08 -7.42
N GLY A 36 9.34 2.71 -8.04
CA GLY A 36 10.76 2.47 -7.74
C GLY A 36 11.22 3.24 -6.50
N LEU A 37 10.96 2.70 -5.32
CA LEU A 37 11.28 3.32 -4.03
C LEU A 37 12.64 2.87 -3.48
N GLN A 38 13.16 3.61 -2.48
CA GLN A 38 14.34 3.19 -1.74
C GLN A 38 14.07 1.89 -0.99
N GLY A 39 14.79 0.85 -1.32
CA GLY A 39 14.82 -0.41 -0.59
C GLY A 39 15.99 -0.46 0.41
N THR A 40 16.09 -1.55 1.17
CA THR A 40 17.15 -1.74 2.18
C THR A 40 18.55 -1.87 1.57
N LYS A 41 18.69 -2.50 0.40
CA LYS A 41 19.98 -2.75 -0.26
C LYS A 41 20.19 -1.89 -1.50
N VAL A 42 19.15 -1.68 -2.28
CA VAL A 42 19.21 -0.96 -3.56
C VAL A 42 17.98 -0.08 -3.73
N HIS A 43 18.12 1.01 -4.49
CA HIS A 43 16.97 1.83 -4.87
C HIS A 43 16.15 1.13 -5.95
N GLY A 44 14.82 1.13 -5.81
CA GLY A 44 13.89 0.48 -6.74
C GLY A 44 13.88 1.08 -8.15
N SER A 45 14.41 2.30 -8.33
CA SER A 45 14.61 2.91 -9.66
C SER A 45 15.41 2.02 -10.61
N LYS A 46 16.34 1.19 -10.07
CA LYS A 46 17.13 0.21 -10.85
C LYS A 46 16.25 -0.80 -11.59
N TYR A 47 15.04 -1.04 -11.13
CA TYR A 47 14.13 -2.03 -11.68
C TYR A 47 13.07 -1.43 -12.63
N ILE A 48 13.15 -0.14 -12.95
CA ILE A 48 12.17 0.54 -13.81
C ILE A 48 12.15 -0.08 -15.21
N GLU A 49 13.31 -0.32 -15.81
CA GLU A 49 13.39 -0.91 -17.16
C GLU A 49 12.80 -2.33 -17.18
N GLU A 50 13.07 -3.12 -16.16
CA GLU A 50 12.47 -4.45 -15.99
C GLU A 50 10.95 -4.33 -15.84
N ALA A 51 10.46 -3.45 -14.97
CA ALA A 51 9.03 -3.25 -14.76
C ALA A 51 8.31 -2.82 -16.05
N MET A 52 8.92 -1.90 -16.81
CA MET A 52 8.38 -1.47 -18.10
C MET A 52 8.33 -2.62 -19.12
N SER A 53 9.36 -3.46 -19.18
CA SER A 53 9.38 -4.63 -20.06
C SER A 53 8.35 -5.70 -19.68
N LEU A 54 8.00 -5.79 -18.41
CA LEU A 54 6.95 -6.68 -17.90
C LEU A 54 5.53 -6.15 -18.10
N GLY A 55 5.37 -4.91 -18.61
CA GLY A 55 4.07 -4.33 -18.96
C GLY A 55 3.58 -3.21 -18.07
N ALA A 56 4.44 -2.64 -17.23
CA ALA A 56 4.09 -1.41 -16.53
C ALA A 56 3.84 -0.28 -17.55
N SER A 57 2.70 0.40 -17.45
CA SER A 57 2.38 1.55 -18.29
C SER A 57 3.05 2.83 -17.78
N ILE A 58 3.22 2.94 -16.47
CA ILE A 58 3.83 4.09 -15.79
C ILE A 58 4.84 3.58 -14.78
N SER A 59 5.95 4.30 -14.65
CA SER A 59 6.90 4.12 -13.55
C SER A 59 7.14 5.43 -12.83
N ILE A 60 7.18 5.39 -11.50
CA ILE A 60 7.41 6.54 -10.63
C ILE A 60 8.57 6.23 -9.68
N HIS A 61 9.45 7.20 -9.47
CA HIS A 61 10.56 7.04 -8.54
C HIS A 61 10.90 8.35 -7.81
N ASN A 62 11.68 8.24 -6.73
CA ASN A 62 12.21 9.37 -5.98
C ASN A 62 13.76 9.37 -5.92
N ASP A 63 14.42 8.66 -6.84
CA ASP A 63 15.87 8.64 -6.96
C ASP A 63 16.38 9.82 -7.79
N PRO A 64 17.09 10.80 -7.20
CA PRO A 64 17.60 11.95 -7.95
C PRO A 64 18.73 11.59 -8.93
N LYS A 65 19.34 10.40 -8.77
CA LYS A 65 20.43 9.93 -9.61
C LYS A 65 19.95 9.20 -10.88
N TYR A 66 18.75 8.61 -10.82
CA TYR A 66 18.16 7.93 -11.97
C TYR A 66 17.63 8.95 -12.98
N LYS A 67 17.99 8.78 -14.24
CA LYS A 67 17.51 9.62 -15.34
C LYS A 67 16.85 8.75 -16.40
N SER A 68 15.72 9.22 -16.89
CA SER A 68 14.98 8.60 -18.00
C SER A 68 14.47 9.69 -18.95
N ASN A 69 14.50 9.40 -20.24
CA ASN A 69 13.91 10.26 -21.28
C ASN A 69 12.53 9.72 -21.73
N LYS A 70 11.98 8.75 -21.03
CA LYS A 70 10.67 8.16 -21.36
C LYS A 70 9.55 9.02 -20.77
N ASP A 71 8.53 9.31 -21.56
CA ASP A 71 7.39 10.15 -21.17
C ASP A 71 6.50 9.53 -20.10
N ASN A 72 6.67 8.24 -19.82
CA ASN A 72 5.92 7.48 -18.84
C ASN A 72 6.75 7.07 -17.61
N VAL A 73 7.90 7.72 -17.39
CA VAL A 73 8.73 7.56 -16.20
C VAL A 73 8.88 8.91 -15.49
N PHE A 74 8.40 8.99 -14.25
CA PHE A 74 8.31 10.26 -13.51
C PHE A 74 9.17 10.25 -12.26
N TYR A 75 9.93 11.33 -12.07
CA TYR A 75 10.63 11.61 -10.82
C TYR A 75 9.77 12.48 -9.92
N ILE A 76 9.49 12.02 -8.69
CA ILE A 76 8.74 12.75 -7.67
C ILE A 76 9.55 12.77 -6.37
N LYS A 77 10.18 13.90 -6.06
CA LYS A 77 11.06 14.05 -4.90
C LYS A 77 10.36 13.71 -3.58
N ASP A 78 9.13 14.19 -3.41
CA ASP A 78 8.39 14.12 -2.14
C ASP A 78 7.41 12.95 -2.07
N LEU A 79 7.65 11.90 -2.86
CA LEU A 79 6.77 10.74 -3.01
C LEU A 79 6.45 10.04 -1.67
N VAL A 80 7.44 9.96 -0.77
CA VAL A 80 7.32 9.31 0.55
C VAL A 80 7.33 10.30 1.72
N LYS A 81 7.36 11.60 1.47
CA LYS A 81 7.20 12.60 2.51
C LYS A 81 5.74 12.66 2.96
N ARG A 82 5.56 12.92 4.24
CA ARG A 82 4.25 13.32 4.76
C ARG A 82 3.92 14.70 4.22
N ILE A 83 2.72 14.86 3.74
CA ILE A 83 2.14 16.11 3.29
C ILE A 83 0.93 16.43 4.16
N ASP A 84 0.79 17.71 4.49
CA ASP A 84 -0.36 18.18 5.24
C ASP A 84 -1.55 18.28 4.27
N MET A 85 -2.65 17.64 4.61
CA MET A 85 -3.89 17.76 3.86
C MET A 85 -5.05 18.05 4.80
N PHE A 86 -5.93 18.92 4.35
CA PHE A 86 -7.20 19.20 5.01
C PHE A 86 -8.29 18.41 4.28
N THR A 87 -8.79 17.38 4.92
CA THR A 87 -9.93 16.60 4.43
C THR A 87 -11.05 16.68 5.46
N ASN A 88 -12.25 17.07 5.03
CA ASN A 88 -13.45 17.13 5.87
C ASN A 88 -13.27 17.90 7.21
N ASN A 89 -12.51 19.00 7.22
CA ASN A 89 -12.14 19.81 8.39
C ASN A 89 -11.22 19.11 9.40
N GLU A 90 -10.59 18.00 9.06
CA GLU A 90 -9.58 17.34 9.87
C GLU A 90 -8.19 17.51 9.24
N PHE A 91 -7.19 17.75 10.08
CA PHE A 91 -5.80 17.80 9.68
C PHE A 91 -5.24 16.38 9.63
N GLU A 92 -4.82 15.93 8.46
CA GLU A 92 -4.20 14.62 8.27
C GLU A 92 -2.80 14.75 7.67
N GLN A 93 -1.87 13.96 8.18
CA GLN A 93 -0.53 13.80 7.62
C GLN A 93 -0.36 12.41 7.02
N LYS A 94 -0.47 12.32 5.72
CA LYS A 94 -0.27 11.08 4.97
C LYS A 94 0.84 11.26 3.93
N THR A 95 1.48 10.18 3.52
CA THR A 95 2.41 10.24 2.40
C THR A 95 1.67 10.36 1.07
N ARG A 96 2.30 10.95 0.06
CA ARG A 96 1.73 11.03 -1.30
C ARG A 96 1.35 9.66 -1.86
N ILE A 97 2.18 8.63 -1.60
CA ILE A 97 1.87 7.24 -1.96
C ILE A 97 0.61 6.73 -1.26
N TYR A 98 0.44 7.04 0.04
CA TYR A 98 -0.75 6.63 0.77
C TYR A 98 -2.00 7.19 0.11
N TYR A 99 -2.04 8.51 -0.18
CA TYR A 99 -3.15 9.15 -0.88
C TYR A 99 -3.42 8.53 -2.24
N PHE A 100 -2.34 8.26 -3.00
CA PHE A 100 -2.48 7.61 -4.29
C PHE A 100 -3.17 6.25 -4.15
N LEU A 101 -2.70 5.39 -3.25
CA LEU A 101 -3.25 4.04 -3.06
C LEU A 101 -4.68 4.08 -2.52
N GLU A 102 -4.99 5.00 -1.61
CA GLU A 102 -6.33 5.22 -1.08
C GLU A 102 -7.33 5.57 -2.19
N HIS A 103 -6.96 6.45 -3.11
CA HIS A 103 -7.78 6.81 -4.27
C HIS A 103 -7.81 5.72 -5.32
N PHE A 104 -6.66 5.09 -5.59
CA PHE A 104 -6.54 4.04 -6.58
C PHE A 104 -7.44 2.83 -6.24
N TYR A 105 -7.54 2.46 -4.97
CA TYR A 105 -8.39 1.38 -4.49
C TYR A 105 -9.79 1.83 -4.04
N GLU A 106 -10.16 3.10 -4.29
CA GLU A 106 -11.46 3.68 -3.90
C GLU A 106 -11.76 3.54 -2.39
N MET A 107 -10.74 3.77 -1.57
CA MET A 107 -10.78 3.60 -0.11
C MET A 107 -10.82 4.93 0.66
N GLN A 108 -11.26 6.04 0.05
CA GLN A 108 -11.26 7.38 0.67
C GLN A 108 -12.13 7.47 1.94
N ASN A 109 -13.10 6.58 2.07
CA ASN A 109 -13.97 6.52 3.25
C ASN A 109 -13.45 5.57 4.34
N THR A 110 -12.22 5.03 4.20
CA THR A 110 -11.66 4.05 5.13
C THR A 110 -10.88 4.68 6.28
N ASN A 111 -10.91 6.01 6.42
CA ASN A 111 -10.22 6.75 7.49
C ASN A 111 -10.66 6.37 8.91
N ASN A 112 -11.71 5.59 9.04
CA ASN A 112 -12.28 5.16 10.31
C ASN A 112 -11.90 3.73 10.71
N HIS A 113 -10.91 3.10 10.06
CA HIS A 113 -10.38 1.83 10.55
C HIS A 113 -9.68 2.02 11.88
N SER A 114 -10.06 1.22 12.87
CA SER A 114 -9.35 1.19 14.15
C SER A 114 -8.14 0.25 14.03
N ILE A 115 -6.95 0.80 13.81
CA ILE A 115 -5.72 0.04 13.67
C ILE A 115 -5.03 -0.11 15.02
N ARG A 116 -4.79 -1.35 15.44
CA ARG A 116 -4.00 -1.73 16.61
C ARG A 116 -2.72 -2.39 16.15
N ALA A 117 -1.61 -1.68 16.29
CA ALA A 117 -0.29 -2.14 15.87
C ALA A 117 0.47 -2.73 17.06
N PHE A 118 1.03 -3.93 16.87
CA PHE A 118 1.78 -4.66 17.89
C PHE A 118 3.24 -4.78 17.47
N THR A 119 4.14 -4.17 18.25
CA THR A 119 5.58 -4.24 18.02
C THR A 119 6.31 -4.75 19.26
N GLY A 120 7.58 -5.07 19.14
CA GLY A 120 8.44 -5.57 20.23
C GLY A 120 9.29 -6.75 19.79
N THR A 121 10.25 -7.15 20.63
CA THR A 121 11.14 -8.29 20.35
C THR A 121 10.37 -9.61 20.37
N ASN A 122 9.50 -9.80 21.38
CA ASN A 122 8.70 -11.01 21.58
C ASN A 122 7.22 -10.67 21.76
N GLY A 123 6.34 -11.64 21.54
CA GLY A 123 4.92 -11.55 21.85
C GLY A 123 4.05 -10.80 20.85
N LYS A 124 4.62 -10.22 19.77
CA LYS A 124 3.85 -9.50 18.75
C LYS A 124 2.70 -10.33 18.19
N THR A 125 3.00 -11.51 17.68
CA THR A 125 2.03 -12.44 17.09
C THR A 125 0.95 -12.82 18.08
N SER A 126 1.34 -13.25 19.29
CA SER A 126 0.38 -13.63 20.32
C SER A 126 -0.53 -12.49 20.71
N SER A 127 0.02 -11.29 20.92
CA SER A 127 -0.76 -10.11 21.34
C SER A 127 -1.70 -9.63 20.24
N ALA A 128 -1.23 -9.55 18.99
CA ALA A 128 -2.06 -9.17 17.86
C ALA A 128 -3.20 -10.17 17.61
N TYR A 129 -2.88 -11.46 17.67
CA TYR A 129 -3.86 -12.53 17.45
C TYR A 129 -4.88 -12.60 18.59
N LEU A 130 -4.44 -12.53 19.86
CA LEU A 130 -5.34 -12.50 21.01
C LEU A 130 -6.27 -11.28 20.99
N CYS A 131 -5.75 -10.12 20.62
CA CYS A 131 -6.58 -8.92 20.45
C CYS A 131 -7.65 -9.13 19.37
N HIS A 132 -7.28 -9.70 18.24
CA HIS A 132 -8.21 -10.09 17.18
C HIS A 132 -9.29 -11.04 17.68
N GLN A 133 -8.90 -12.12 18.37
CA GLN A 133 -9.85 -13.10 18.94
C GLN A 133 -10.77 -12.48 20.00
N LEU A 134 -10.26 -11.56 20.82
CA LEU A 134 -11.06 -10.85 21.81
C LEU A 134 -12.12 -9.95 21.17
N LEU A 135 -11.81 -9.27 20.07
CA LEU A 135 -12.79 -8.50 19.30
C LEU A 135 -13.89 -9.41 18.75
N LEU A 136 -13.50 -10.54 18.15
CA LEU A 136 -14.45 -11.51 17.60
C LEU A 136 -15.37 -12.10 18.67
N SER A 137 -14.85 -12.41 19.86
CA SER A 137 -15.66 -12.93 20.97
C SER A 137 -16.73 -11.94 21.45
N ARG A 138 -16.57 -10.67 21.11
CA ARG A 138 -17.54 -9.60 21.40
C ARG A 138 -18.43 -9.25 20.20
N GLY A 139 -18.38 -10.05 19.13
CA GLY A 139 -19.16 -9.81 17.91
C GLY A 139 -18.66 -8.61 17.09
N ILE A 140 -17.41 -8.17 17.27
CA ILE A 140 -16.82 -7.05 16.57
C ILE A 140 -15.96 -7.58 15.43
N ASP A 141 -16.28 -7.17 14.19
CA ASP A 141 -15.51 -7.53 13.00
C ASP A 141 -14.06 -7.06 13.09
N SER A 142 -13.15 -7.94 12.76
CA SER A 142 -11.71 -7.69 12.85
C SER A 142 -10.92 -8.40 11.77
N ILE A 143 -9.82 -7.74 11.35
CA ILE A 143 -8.78 -8.32 10.50
C ILE A 143 -7.53 -8.53 11.36
N TYR A 144 -6.91 -9.69 11.24
CA TYR A 144 -5.55 -9.93 11.70
C TYR A 144 -4.59 -9.93 10.51
N ILE A 145 -3.44 -9.27 10.65
CA ILE A 145 -2.37 -9.25 9.65
C ILE A 145 -1.03 -9.47 10.37
N GLY A 146 -0.34 -10.56 10.08
CA GLY A 146 0.92 -10.86 10.74
C GLY A 146 1.56 -12.16 10.30
N THR A 147 2.46 -12.68 11.14
CA THR A 147 3.30 -13.85 10.85
C THR A 147 2.50 -15.10 10.51
N ILE A 148 1.35 -15.32 11.11
CA ILE A 148 0.47 -16.47 10.84
C ILE A 148 -0.48 -16.23 9.66
N GLY A 149 -0.30 -15.14 8.91
CA GLY A 149 -1.06 -14.84 7.71
C GLY A 149 -2.04 -13.69 7.87
N VAL A 150 -3.10 -13.69 7.05
CA VAL A 150 -4.19 -12.72 7.08
C VAL A 150 -5.49 -13.44 7.38
N GLN A 151 -6.24 -12.93 8.34
CA GLN A 151 -7.56 -13.46 8.69
C GLN A 151 -8.60 -12.33 8.70
N LEU A 152 -9.74 -12.56 8.07
CA LEU A 152 -10.92 -11.72 8.21
C LEU A 152 -11.94 -12.48 9.07
N ASN A 153 -12.19 -11.97 10.24
CA ASN A 153 -12.97 -12.68 11.27
C ASN A 153 -12.39 -14.08 11.49
N ASN A 154 -13.20 -15.14 11.44
CA ASN A 154 -12.73 -16.53 11.61
C ASN A 154 -12.29 -17.19 10.29
N LYS A 155 -12.15 -16.44 9.20
CA LYS A 155 -11.74 -16.96 7.89
C LYS A 155 -10.30 -16.62 7.59
N GLU A 156 -9.47 -17.64 7.47
CA GLU A 156 -8.11 -17.46 6.94
C GLU A 156 -8.17 -17.13 5.45
N ILE A 157 -7.43 -16.11 5.05
CA ILE A 157 -7.29 -15.73 3.65
C ILE A 157 -6.06 -16.41 3.11
N ASN A 158 -6.19 -16.97 1.91
CA ASN A 158 -5.14 -17.76 1.27
C ASN A 158 -3.76 -17.07 1.39
N ASN A 159 -2.83 -17.73 2.08
CA ASN A 159 -1.49 -17.26 2.43
C ASN A 159 -0.58 -16.94 1.22
N SER A 160 -1.07 -17.12 -0.02
CA SER A 160 -0.32 -16.74 -1.23
C SER A 160 -0.12 -15.22 -1.37
N ILE A 161 -1.00 -14.41 -0.75
CA ILE A 161 -1.01 -12.96 -0.90
C ILE A 161 0.03 -12.29 0.01
N PHE A 162 0.23 -12.83 1.21
CA PHE A 162 1.09 -12.22 2.20
C PHE A 162 1.84 -13.27 3.03
N LYS A 163 3.18 -13.19 3.07
CA LYS A 163 4.07 -14.14 3.78
C LYS A 163 5.08 -13.45 4.70
N LYS A 164 4.83 -12.21 5.09
CA LYS A 164 5.73 -11.43 5.95
C LYS A 164 5.04 -11.11 7.28
N THR A 165 5.83 -10.74 8.28
CA THR A 165 5.27 -10.26 9.57
C THR A 165 4.55 -8.93 9.40
N THR A 166 5.13 -8.02 8.62
CA THR A 166 4.58 -6.67 8.39
C THR A 166 4.44 -6.43 6.90
N PRO A 167 3.26 -6.07 6.41
CA PRO A 167 3.10 -5.65 5.02
C PRO A 167 3.76 -4.29 4.76
N ASP A 168 4.26 -4.08 3.56
CA ASP A 168 4.50 -2.74 3.09
C ASP A 168 3.17 -2.04 2.71
N ILE A 169 3.24 -0.75 2.37
CA ILE A 169 2.03 0.03 2.11
C ILE A 169 1.22 -0.52 0.91
N PHE A 170 1.87 -1.04 -0.13
CA PHE A 170 1.20 -1.62 -1.30
C PHE A 170 0.51 -2.93 -0.93
N GLU A 171 1.21 -3.79 -0.18
CA GLU A 171 0.66 -5.05 0.32
C GLU A 171 -0.52 -4.80 1.26
N PHE A 172 -0.45 -3.78 2.11
CA PHE A 172 -1.55 -3.41 3.01
C PHE A 172 -2.82 -3.05 2.23
N PHE A 173 -2.72 -2.15 1.25
CA PHE A 173 -3.87 -1.78 0.42
C PHE A 173 -4.37 -2.93 -0.46
N GLU A 174 -3.46 -3.76 -1.00
CA GLU A 174 -3.82 -4.98 -1.74
C GLU A 174 -4.62 -5.96 -0.86
N ILE A 175 -4.22 -6.16 0.40
CA ILE A 175 -4.96 -6.99 1.37
C ILE A 175 -6.36 -6.43 1.57
N LEU A 176 -6.50 -5.14 1.91
CA LEU A 176 -7.80 -4.52 2.14
C LEU A 176 -8.70 -4.60 0.91
N ASN A 177 -8.15 -4.39 -0.28
CA ASN A 177 -8.87 -4.50 -1.54
C ASN A 177 -9.34 -5.93 -1.82
N THR A 178 -8.47 -6.92 -1.62
CA THR A 178 -8.79 -8.35 -1.78
C THR A 178 -9.91 -8.78 -0.83
N LEU A 179 -9.88 -8.28 0.40
CA LEU A 179 -10.92 -8.52 1.41
C LEU A 179 -12.21 -7.72 1.14
N LYS A 180 -12.21 -6.86 0.12
CA LYS A 180 -13.32 -5.95 -0.20
C LYS A 180 -13.77 -5.10 0.99
N VAL A 181 -12.80 -4.69 1.82
CA VAL A 181 -13.06 -3.85 2.98
C VAL A 181 -13.43 -2.46 2.50
N ARG A 182 -14.69 -2.07 2.70
CA ARG A 182 -15.23 -0.75 2.31
C ARG A 182 -15.85 0.01 3.48
N ASN A 183 -15.97 -0.64 4.63
CA ASN A 183 -16.53 -0.08 5.86
C ASN A 183 -15.47 -0.07 6.97
N ASN A 184 -15.77 0.63 8.05
CA ASN A 184 -14.93 0.64 9.24
C ASN A 184 -14.77 -0.76 9.81
N ILE A 185 -13.52 -1.17 10.02
CA ILE A 185 -13.19 -2.45 10.62
C ILE A 185 -12.01 -2.28 11.59
N ASN A 186 -11.93 -3.17 12.57
CA ASN A 186 -10.77 -3.23 13.44
C ASN A 186 -9.66 -4.04 12.77
N ILE A 187 -8.44 -3.53 12.78
CA ILE A 187 -7.27 -4.18 12.21
C ILE A 187 -6.23 -4.40 13.32
N CYS A 188 -5.90 -5.65 13.59
CA CYS A 188 -4.82 -6.04 14.47
C CYS A 188 -3.61 -6.43 13.62
N ILE A 189 -2.54 -5.61 13.65
CA ILE A 189 -1.40 -5.77 12.75
C ILE A 189 -0.09 -5.90 13.52
N GLU A 190 0.76 -6.84 13.09
CA GLU A 190 2.11 -6.95 13.59
C GLU A 190 3.04 -5.99 12.86
N ILE A 191 3.88 -5.27 13.63
CA ILE A 191 4.91 -4.38 13.11
C ILE A 191 6.27 -4.93 13.53
N SER A 192 7.10 -5.32 12.57
CA SER A 192 8.49 -5.72 12.81
C SER A 192 9.30 -4.53 13.30
N SER A 193 10.14 -4.76 14.30
CA SER A 193 11.13 -3.81 14.80
C SER A 193 12.31 -3.65 13.85
#